data_ee81d36e13ec0a10bf8573e28e2315ad
#
_entry.id   ee81d36e13ec0a10bf8573e28e2315ad
#
_cell.length_a   1.000
_cell.length_b   1.000
_cell.length_c   1.000
_cell.angle_alpha   90.00
_cell.angle_beta   90.00
_cell.angle_gamma   90.00
#
_symmetry.space_group_name_H-M   'P 1'
#
loop_
_entity.id
_entity.type
_entity.pdbx_description
1 polymer ?
#
loop_
_entity_poly.entity_id
_entity_poly.type
_entity_poly.pdbx_seq_one_letter_code
_entity_poly.pdbx_strand_id
1 'polypeptide(L)'
;MDGEAGPAIHRPRAHASNRHVIAWFVHNWHWLAISAGFLAGAVVIAIIAHAIAFWALRRLAARKQSVFGRSLVLHSEGPTRWIFPLLAVLCILPGLPLPNRLMAALEHIAGLGLIAAIAWLVILTVEIASDLLSGRYRIDVADNLMARRIQTQFQMLHRVTVTLVAIVTIAVMLMTFPAIKHIGMSILASAGLAGLVVGVAMKDTLANLIAGVQIAITQPFRIEDAVVIEGEWGWIEEIGMMYVVVRIWDLRRLVLPLSYFLDHPFQNWTYKSADLLGHCFLYVDHTVPVEPLRAELRRICESTKLWAGKVCVLQVSDFEQFTVQLRALMDARNSSDAWDLRCYVREKMMDFIQKNYPHSLPKYRGEFQTSATDGQGREAPLAVRPSDQPREPLRRSA
;
A
#
# COMPACT_ATOMS: atom_id res chain seq x y z
N MET A 1 70.47 17.90 -65.57
CA MET A 1 70.34 18.60 -64.27
C MET A 1 68.89 18.91 -64.10
N ASP A 2 68.34 18.22 -63.25
CA ASP A 2 67.00 17.70 -63.08
C ASP A 2 66.09 18.77 -62.48
N GLY A 3 64.96 19.07 -63.12
CA GLY A 3 63.90 19.94 -62.61
C GLY A 3 62.77 19.12 -62.07
N GLU A 4 62.63 19.09 -60.75
CA GLU A 4 61.55 18.39 -60.03
C GLU A 4 60.20 19.06 -60.33
N ALA A 5 59.27 18.23 -60.81
CA ALA A 5 57.87 18.58 -60.95
C ALA A 5 57.14 18.37 -59.57
N GLY A 6 56.67 19.42 -58.94
CA GLY A 6 55.88 19.36 -57.72
C GLY A 6 54.52 18.71 -57.91
N PRO A 7 53.92 18.08 -56.88
CA PRO A 7 52.68 17.35 -56.98
C PRO A 7 51.45 18.26 -57.15
N ALA A 8 50.65 17.96 -58.12
CA ALA A 8 49.35 18.62 -58.41
C ALA A 8 48.37 18.43 -57.26
N ILE A 9 48.00 19.48 -56.60
CA ILE A 9 46.94 19.49 -55.55
C ILE A 9 45.60 19.24 -56.20
N HIS A 10 45.10 18.02 -56.02
CA HIS A 10 43.75 17.60 -56.38
C HIS A 10 42.70 18.34 -55.53
N ARG A 11 42.12 19.42 -55.96
CA ARG A 11 40.94 20.05 -55.37
C ARG A 11 39.74 19.09 -55.48
N PRO A 12 39.05 18.76 -54.39
CA PRO A 12 37.88 17.85 -54.44
C PRO A 12 36.74 18.48 -55.22
N ARG A 13 36.13 17.67 -56.16
CA ARG A 13 34.99 17.98 -56.98
C ARG A 13 33.69 18.11 -56.17
N ALA A 14 33.50 19.17 -55.38
CA ALA A 14 32.27 19.45 -54.66
C ALA A 14 31.10 19.93 -55.58
N HIS A 15 31.39 20.45 -56.78
CA HIS A 15 30.39 20.96 -57.72
C HIS A 15 29.65 19.96 -58.58
N ALA A 16 30.13 18.71 -58.70
CA ALA A 16 29.48 17.69 -59.56
C ALA A 16 28.24 17.05 -58.84
N SER A 17 28.24 16.98 -57.53
CA SER A 17 27.14 16.37 -56.75
C SER A 17 25.84 17.18 -56.82
N ASN A 18 25.92 18.51 -56.77
CA ASN A 18 24.71 19.36 -56.76
C ASN A 18 23.99 19.38 -58.17
N ARG A 19 24.73 19.30 -59.26
CA ARG A 19 24.09 19.28 -60.62
C ARG A 19 23.30 18.00 -60.88
N HIS A 20 23.76 16.86 -60.40
CA HIS A 20 23.03 15.61 -60.53
C HIS A 20 21.74 15.56 -59.68
N VAL A 21 21.78 16.17 -58.51
CA VAL A 21 20.60 16.31 -57.63
C VAL A 21 19.54 17.22 -58.28
N ILE A 22 19.94 18.36 -58.80
CA ILE A 22 19.02 19.30 -59.47
C ILE A 22 18.43 18.70 -60.75
N ALA A 23 19.23 18.04 -61.59
CA ALA A 23 18.75 17.35 -62.79
C ALA A 23 17.75 16.25 -62.49
N TRP A 24 17.98 15.48 -61.38
CA TRP A 24 17.06 14.47 -60.92
C TRP A 24 15.72 15.10 -60.47
N PHE A 25 15.74 16.18 -59.72
CA PHE A 25 14.52 16.91 -59.25
C PHE A 25 13.71 17.45 -60.44
N VAL A 26 14.34 18.02 -61.46
CA VAL A 26 13.68 18.53 -62.65
C VAL A 26 13.06 17.42 -63.52
N HIS A 27 13.68 16.21 -63.55
CA HIS A 27 13.14 15.08 -64.30
C HIS A 27 12.01 14.33 -63.58
N ASN A 28 12.03 14.31 -62.26
CA ASN A 28 11.06 13.58 -61.46
C ASN A 28 10.05 14.45 -60.69
N TRP A 29 9.87 15.72 -61.08
CA TRP A 29 9.00 16.67 -60.35
C TRP A 29 7.55 16.16 -60.24
N HIS A 30 7.02 15.48 -61.24
CA HIS A 30 5.67 14.88 -61.22
C HIS A 30 5.51 13.79 -60.15
N TRP A 31 6.53 12.94 -59.94
CA TRP A 31 6.50 11.95 -58.86
C TRP A 31 6.58 12.60 -57.47
N LEU A 32 7.34 13.68 -57.34
CA LEU A 32 7.38 14.49 -56.09
C LEU A 32 6.05 15.19 -55.85
N ALA A 33 5.41 15.75 -56.88
CA ALA A 33 4.10 16.36 -56.75
C ALA A 33 3.01 15.34 -56.39
N ILE A 34 3.03 14.14 -56.95
CA ILE A 34 2.13 13.05 -56.59
C ILE A 34 2.36 12.62 -55.15
N SER A 35 3.61 12.40 -54.72
CA SER A 35 3.96 12.03 -53.36
C SER A 35 3.53 13.10 -52.32
N ALA A 36 3.75 14.39 -52.64
CA ALA A 36 3.28 15.52 -51.83
C ALA A 36 1.75 15.53 -51.73
N GLY A 37 1.05 15.22 -52.83
CA GLY A 37 -0.41 15.10 -52.85
C GLY A 37 -0.92 13.97 -51.94
N PHE A 38 -0.29 12.81 -51.98
CA PHE A 38 -0.63 11.67 -51.10
C PHE A 38 -0.36 12.02 -49.63
N LEU A 39 0.78 12.65 -49.28
CA LEU A 39 1.11 13.10 -47.95
C LEU A 39 0.12 14.13 -47.44
N ALA A 40 -0.21 15.14 -48.25
CA ALA A 40 -1.20 16.15 -47.91
C ALA A 40 -2.59 15.54 -47.71
N GLY A 41 -3.01 14.62 -48.61
CA GLY A 41 -4.26 13.88 -48.47
C GLY A 41 -4.33 13.05 -47.16
N ALA A 42 -3.23 12.37 -46.82
CA ALA A 42 -3.13 11.60 -45.60
C ALA A 42 -3.25 12.48 -44.34
N VAL A 43 -2.57 13.62 -44.33
CA VAL A 43 -2.66 14.58 -43.21
C VAL A 43 -4.08 15.12 -43.07
N VAL A 44 -4.73 15.47 -44.20
CA VAL A 44 -6.12 15.95 -44.19
C VAL A 44 -7.08 14.88 -43.65
N ILE A 45 -6.95 13.63 -44.14
CA ILE A 45 -7.75 12.50 -43.65
C ILE A 45 -7.53 12.30 -42.17
N ALA A 46 -6.29 12.33 -41.67
CA ALA A 46 -5.96 12.19 -40.28
C ALA A 46 -6.56 13.31 -39.41
N ILE A 47 -6.53 14.55 -39.86
CA ILE A 47 -7.16 15.70 -39.20
C ILE A 47 -8.68 15.52 -39.14
N ILE A 48 -9.31 15.10 -40.24
CA ILE A 48 -10.76 14.81 -40.27
C ILE A 48 -11.11 13.67 -39.35
N ALA A 49 -10.36 12.57 -39.38
CA ALA A 49 -10.56 11.42 -38.48
C ALA A 49 -10.43 11.84 -37.01
N HIS A 50 -9.41 12.65 -36.67
CA HIS A 50 -9.23 13.20 -35.33
C HIS A 50 -10.45 14.08 -34.94
N ALA A 51 -10.89 14.97 -35.82
CA ALA A 51 -12.04 15.87 -35.57
C ALA A 51 -13.33 15.06 -35.32
N ILE A 52 -13.58 14.01 -36.11
CA ILE A 52 -14.74 13.10 -35.94
C ILE A 52 -14.64 12.34 -34.60
N ALA A 53 -13.46 11.79 -34.29
CA ALA A 53 -13.23 11.06 -33.06
C ALA A 53 -13.47 11.95 -31.81
N PHE A 54 -12.91 13.19 -31.84
CA PHE A 54 -13.10 14.13 -30.73
C PHE A 54 -14.51 14.70 -30.65
N TRP A 55 -15.19 14.89 -31.79
CA TRP A 55 -16.61 15.23 -31.78
C TRP A 55 -17.46 14.14 -31.14
N ALA A 56 -17.21 12.86 -31.47
CA ALA A 56 -17.89 11.72 -30.85
C ALA A 56 -17.59 11.64 -29.36
N LEU A 57 -16.31 11.78 -28.94
CA LEU A 57 -15.89 11.77 -27.53
C LEU A 57 -16.53 12.91 -26.73
N ARG A 58 -16.56 14.13 -27.28
CA ARG A 58 -17.24 15.29 -26.66
C ARG A 58 -18.74 15.01 -26.46
N ARG A 59 -19.38 14.40 -27.44
CA ARG A 59 -20.82 14.07 -27.37
C ARG A 59 -21.09 13.00 -26.34
N LEU A 60 -20.21 11.99 -26.20
CA LEU A 60 -20.30 10.96 -25.17
C LEU A 60 -20.03 11.52 -23.77
N ALA A 61 -19.00 12.37 -23.63
CA ALA A 61 -18.69 13.05 -22.37
C ALA A 61 -19.82 13.96 -21.90
N ALA A 62 -20.47 14.69 -22.83
CA ALA A 62 -21.61 15.54 -22.53
C ALA A 62 -22.84 14.75 -22.04
N ARG A 63 -23.07 13.53 -22.58
CA ARG A 63 -24.18 12.67 -22.17
C ARG A 63 -24.02 12.12 -20.75
N LYS A 64 -22.77 11.80 -20.34
CA LYS A 64 -22.49 11.19 -19.02
C LYS A 64 -22.27 12.21 -17.90
N GLN A 65 -22.24 13.53 -18.19
CA GLN A 65 -21.93 14.61 -17.24
C GLN A 65 -20.72 14.33 -16.34
N SER A 66 -19.77 13.52 -16.81
CA SER A 66 -18.61 13.07 -16.06
C SER A 66 -17.50 14.14 -16.11
N VAL A 67 -17.06 14.60 -14.95
CA VAL A 67 -15.91 15.53 -14.81
C VAL A 67 -14.67 14.92 -15.47
N PHE A 68 -14.46 13.62 -15.28
CA PHE A 68 -13.36 12.87 -15.90
C PHE A 68 -13.41 12.91 -17.42
N GLY A 69 -14.56 12.62 -18.03
CA GLY A 69 -14.69 12.61 -19.48
C GLY A 69 -14.46 14.00 -20.08
N ARG A 70 -14.91 15.05 -19.39
CA ARG A 70 -14.72 16.43 -19.83
C ARG A 70 -13.26 16.88 -19.76
N SER A 71 -12.57 16.62 -18.64
CA SER A 71 -11.15 16.96 -18.46
C SER A 71 -10.27 16.16 -19.44
N LEU A 72 -10.54 14.86 -19.63
CA LEU A 72 -9.82 14.02 -20.59
C LEU A 72 -9.90 14.59 -22.01
N VAL A 73 -11.10 14.95 -22.47
CA VAL A 73 -11.30 15.49 -23.83
C VAL A 73 -10.65 16.85 -23.99
N LEU A 74 -10.75 17.74 -23.00
CA LEU A 74 -10.18 19.07 -23.06
C LEU A 74 -8.65 19.05 -23.18
N HIS A 75 -7.98 18.25 -22.38
CA HIS A 75 -6.51 18.21 -22.33
C HIS A 75 -5.89 17.33 -23.42
N SER A 76 -6.51 16.21 -23.77
CA SER A 76 -5.93 15.28 -24.77
C SER A 76 -6.06 15.77 -26.22
N GLU A 77 -6.95 16.72 -26.52
CA GLU A 77 -7.15 17.22 -27.88
C GLU A 77 -5.90 17.90 -28.48
N GLY A 78 -5.14 18.64 -27.64
CA GLY A 78 -3.92 19.34 -28.08
C GLY A 78 -2.87 18.40 -28.68
N PRO A 79 -2.30 17.46 -27.92
CA PRO A 79 -1.26 16.56 -28.41
C PRO A 79 -1.78 15.57 -29.46
N THR A 80 -2.99 15.05 -29.31
CA THR A 80 -3.54 14.10 -30.28
C THR A 80 -3.76 14.70 -31.66
N ARG A 81 -4.02 16.01 -31.75
CA ARG A 81 -4.09 16.75 -33.01
C ARG A 81 -2.79 16.63 -33.83
N TRP A 82 -1.64 16.46 -33.18
CA TRP A 82 -0.34 16.25 -33.85
C TRP A 82 -0.02 14.78 -34.03
N ILE A 83 -0.42 13.90 -33.12
CA ILE A 83 -0.16 12.46 -33.16
C ILE A 83 -0.81 11.84 -34.41
N PHE A 84 -2.07 12.13 -34.69
CA PHE A 84 -2.81 11.55 -35.83
C PHE A 84 -2.16 11.83 -37.16
N PRO A 85 -1.83 13.11 -37.52
CA PRO A 85 -1.14 13.40 -38.80
C PRO A 85 0.27 12.80 -38.87
N LEU A 86 1.03 12.83 -37.76
CA LEU A 86 2.39 12.26 -37.75
C LEU A 86 2.37 10.72 -37.96
N LEU A 87 1.42 10.03 -37.35
CA LEU A 87 1.19 8.61 -37.60
C LEU A 87 0.79 8.33 -39.05
N ALA A 88 -0.13 9.12 -39.61
CA ALA A 88 -0.55 8.99 -41.00
C ALA A 88 0.62 9.19 -41.98
N VAL A 89 1.47 10.17 -41.71
CA VAL A 89 2.71 10.40 -42.49
C VAL A 89 3.62 9.19 -42.40
N LEU A 90 3.92 8.69 -41.21
CA LEU A 90 4.79 7.51 -40.98
C LEU A 90 4.23 6.24 -41.65
N CYS A 91 2.91 6.05 -41.68
CA CYS A 91 2.28 4.91 -42.33
C CYS A 91 2.34 4.95 -43.84
N ILE A 92 2.24 6.14 -44.46
CA ILE A 92 2.18 6.28 -45.92
C ILE A 92 3.57 6.41 -46.54
N LEU A 93 4.53 7.01 -45.82
CA LEU A 93 5.87 7.32 -46.30
C LEU A 93 6.60 6.13 -46.96
N PRO A 94 6.57 4.86 -46.44
CA PRO A 94 7.25 3.72 -47.06
C PRO A 94 6.68 3.33 -48.43
N GLY A 95 5.44 3.70 -48.72
CA GLY A 95 4.78 3.40 -50.02
C GLY A 95 5.01 4.44 -51.11
N LEU A 96 5.72 5.54 -50.81
CA LEU A 96 5.91 6.62 -51.75
C LEU A 96 7.23 6.48 -52.54
N PRO A 97 7.24 6.76 -53.85
CA PRO A 97 8.44 6.69 -54.69
C PRO A 97 9.34 7.94 -54.45
N LEU A 98 9.83 8.07 -53.22
CA LEU A 98 10.74 9.13 -52.81
C LEU A 98 12.19 8.68 -52.80
N PRO A 99 13.18 9.57 -53.01
CA PRO A 99 14.60 9.25 -52.83
C PRO A 99 14.86 8.81 -51.41
N ASN A 100 15.66 7.74 -51.23
CA ASN A 100 15.94 7.18 -49.91
C ASN A 100 16.42 8.19 -48.85
N ARG A 101 17.18 9.21 -49.27
CA ARG A 101 17.66 10.28 -48.39
C ARG A 101 16.54 11.16 -47.90
N LEU A 102 15.59 11.53 -48.78
CA LEU A 102 14.45 12.37 -48.44
C LEU A 102 13.45 11.60 -47.58
N MET A 103 13.19 10.35 -47.91
CA MET A 103 12.35 9.44 -47.14
C MET A 103 12.87 9.26 -45.71
N ALA A 104 14.17 8.92 -45.55
CA ALA A 104 14.79 8.77 -44.24
C ALA A 104 14.77 10.07 -43.42
N ALA A 105 14.94 11.23 -44.05
CA ALA A 105 14.84 12.50 -43.35
C ALA A 105 13.43 12.81 -42.89
N LEU A 106 12.40 12.58 -43.71
CA LEU A 106 10.99 12.77 -43.35
C LEU A 106 10.54 11.80 -42.24
N GLU A 107 10.90 10.50 -42.35
CA GLU A 107 10.67 9.51 -41.30
C GLU A 107 11.28 9.94 -39.98
N HIS A 108 12.52 10.42 -40.00
CA HIS A 108 13.24 10.84 -38.79
C HIS A 108 12.56 12.07 -38.16
N ILE A 109 12.21 13.09 -38.95
CA ILE A 109 11.53 14.28 -38.44
C ILE A 109 10.14 13.93 -37.90
N ALA A 110 9.37 13.12 -38.63
CA ALA A 110 8.05 12.67 -38.17
C ALA A 110 8.14 11.83 -36.93
N GLY A 111 9.15 10.94 -36.81
CA GLY A 111 9.44 10.15 -35.62
C GLY A 111 9.78 11.01 -34.41
N LEU A 112 10.66 12.02 -34.59
CA LEU A 112 10.98 12.96 -33.49
C LEU A 112 9.74 13.75 -33.05
N GLY A 113 8.93 14.20 -34.00
CA GLY A 113 7.66 14.88 -33.73
C GLY A 113 6.68 13.98 -32.94
N LEU A 114 6.60 12.72 -33.31
CA LEU A 114 5.76 11.73 -32.63
C LEU A 114 6.23 11.46 -31.19
N ILE A 115 7.54 11.33 -30.96
CA ILE A 115 8.12 11.19 -29.63
C ILE A 115 7.77 12.40 -28.76
N ALA A 116 7.92 13.62 -29.30
CA ALA A 116 7.55 14.86 -28.60
C ALA A 116 6.05 14.93 -28.27
N ALA A 117 5.19 14.56 -29.21
CA ALA A 117 3.75 14.59 -29.02
C ALA A 117 3.26 13.54 -27.98
N ILE A 118 3.88 12.36 -27.96
CA ILE A 118 3.61 11.34 -26.92
C ILE A 118 4.09 11.84 -25.55
N ALA A 119 5.28 12.43 -25.46
CA ALA A 119 5.78 13.01 -24.22
C ALA A 119 4.84 14.11 -23.69
N TRP A 120 4.34 14.97 -24.56
CA TRP A 120 3.33 15.97 -24.18
C TRP A 120 2.05 15.35 -23.67
N LEU A 121 1.55 14.27 -24.31
CA LEU A 121 0.37 13.55 -23.85
C LEU A 121 0.58 12.96 -22.46
N VAL A 122 1.77 12.41 -22.15
CA VAL A 122 2.10 11.89 -20.82
C VAL A 122 2.08 12.98 -19.76
N ILE A 123 2.64 14.16 -20.06
CA ILE A 123 2.64 15.30 -19.12
C ILE A 123 1.20 15.73 -18.80
N LEU A 124 0.31 15.76 -19.78
CA LEU A 124 -1.09 16.15 -19.60
C LEU A 124 -1.90 15.16 -18.73
N THR A 125 -1.47 13.90 -18.57
CA THR A 125 -2.14 12.98 -17.66
C THR A 125 -2.12 13.48 -16.21
N VAL A 126 -1.07 14.20 -15.81
CA VAL A 126 -0.97 14.80 -14.46
C VAL A 126 -1.92 16.00 -14.32
N GLU A 127 -2.10 16.78 -15.38
CA GLU A 127 -3.05 17.91 -15.38
C GLU A 127 -4.49 17.38 -15.24
N ILE A 128 -4.83 16.32 -15.98
CA ILE A 128 -6.15 15.67 -15.87
C ILE A 128 -6.40 15.17 -14.45
N ALA A 129 -5.39 14.53 -13.83
CA ALA A 129 -5.50 14.08 -12.45
C ALA A 129 -5.69 15.25 -11.46
N SER A 130 -5.00 16.36 -11.69
CA SER A 130 -5.15 17.59 -10.90
C SER A 130 -6.57 18.18 -11.00
N ASP A 131 -7.13 18.25 -12.21
CA ASP A 131 -8.49 18.76 -12.45
C ASP A 131 -9.56 17.92 -11.76
N LEU A 132 -9.39 16.59 -11.79
CA LEU A 132 -10.30 15.65 -11.15
C LEU A 132 -10.38 15.84 -9.64
N LEU A 133 -9.22 16.07 -9.00
CA LEU A 133 -9.16 16.29 -7.56
C LEU A 133 -9.63 17.72 -7.20
N SER A 134 -9.23 18.72 -7.97
CA SER A 134 -9.65 20.12 -7.75
C SER A 134 -11.17 20.28 -7.89
N GLY A 135 -11.81 19.54 -8.79
CA GLY A 135 -13.26 19.56 -8.96
C GLY A 135 -14.05 18.99 -7.78
N ARG A 136 -13.42 18.17 -6.92
CA ARG A 136 -14.01 17.64 -5.68
C ARG A 136 -13.85 18.58 -4.47
N TYR A 137 -12.80 19.42 -4.45
CA TYR A 137 -12.51 20.33 -3.34
C TYR A 137 -12.79 21.76 -3.79
N ARG A 138 -13.92 22.33 -3.37
CA ARG A 138 -14.29 23.73 -3.65
C ARG A 138 -13.34 24.66 -2.90
N ILE A 139 -12.62 25.49 -3.65
CA ILE A 139 -11.62 26.45 -3.13
C ILE A 139 -12.28 27.70 -2.53
N ASP A 140 -13.56 27.92 -2.79
CA ASP A 140 -14.31 29.14 -2.46
C ASP A 140 -14.80 29.24 -1.00
N VAL A 141 -14.36 28.33 -0.10
CA VAL A 141 -14.77 28.34 1.32
C VAL A 141 -13.68 28.98 2.16
N ALA A 142 -14.04 29.77 3.17
CA ALA A 142 -13.14 30.54 4.01
C ALA A 142 -12.06 29.72 4.74
N ASP A 143 -12.28 28.41 4.95
CA ASP A 143 -11.29 27.47 5.52
C ASP A 143 -10.83 26.47 4.44
N ASN A 144 -9.83 26.87 3.65
CA ASN A 144 -9.34 26.08 2.52
C ASN A 144 -7.90 25.56 2.67
N LEU A 145 -7.41 25.39 3.92
CA LEU A 145 -6.05 24.89 4.19
C LEU A 145 -5.78 23.56 3.49
N MET A 146 -6.76 22.66 3.46
CA MET A 146 -6.67 21.35 2.81
C MET A 146 -6.52 21.50 1.29
N ALA A 147 -7.30 22.38 0.67
CA ALA A 147 -7.24 22.64 -0.77
C ALA A 147 -5.88 23.21 -1.20
N ARG A 148 -5.33 24.16 -0.43
CA ARG A 148 -3.99 24.73 -0.69
C ARG A 148 -2.87 23.69 -0.56
N ARG A 149 -2.96 22.81 0.43
CA ARG A 149 -2.00 21.71 0.64
C ARG A 149 -2.00 20.75 -0.57
N ILE A 150 -3.19 20.34 -1.01
CA ILE A 150 -3.38 19.45 -2.16
C ILE A 150 -2.83 20.12 -3.43
N GLN A 151 -3.15 21.39 -3.68
CA GLN A 151 -2.66 22.12 -4.85
C GLN A 151 -1.12 22.21 -4.88
N THR A 152 -0.48 22.47 -3.76
CA THR A 152 1.00 22.52 -3.67
C THR A 152 1.61 21.14 -3.96
N GLN A 153 1.02 20.07 -3.46
CA GLN A 153 1.48 18.70 -3.73
C GLN A 153 1.39 18.36 -5.23
N PHE A 154 0.28 18.72 -5.89
CA PHE A 154 0.12 18.50 -7.32
C PHE A 154 1.09 19.34 -8.16
N GLN A 155 1.36 20.58 -7.79
CA GLN A 155 2.36 21.41 -8.49
C GLN A 155 3.76 20.78 -8.38
N MET A 156 4.14 20.25 -7.23
CA MET A 156 5.41 19.54 -7.07
C MET A 156 5.46 18.27 -7.92
N LEU A 157 4.40 17.46 -7.88
CA LEU A 157 4.29 16.23 -8.67
C LEU A 157 4.39 16.55 -10.18
N HIS A 158 3.67 17.57 -10.66
CA HIS A 158 3.73 18.01 -12.04
C HIS A 158 5.16 18.40 -12.45
N ARG A 159 5.87 19.22 -11.63
CA ARG A 159 7.26 19.62 -11.94
C ARG A 159 8.19 18.41 -12.03
N VAL A 160 8.09 17.48 -11.08
CA VAL A 160 8.90 16.25 -11.08
C VAL A 160 8.60 15.41 -12.33
N THR A 161 7.32 15.23 -12.66
CA THR A 161 6.90 14.46 -13.84
C THR A 161 7.39 15.10 -15.13
N VAL A 162 7.23 16.41 -15.29
CA VAL A 162 7.72 17.16 -16.49
C VAL A 162 9.22 16.98 -16.65
N THR A 163 9.99 17.14 -15.56
CA THR A 163 11.44 16.98 -15.61
C THR A 163 11.83 15.55 -16.02
N LEU A 164 11.18 14.55 -15.46
CA LEU A 164 11.48 13.14 -15.71
C LEU A 164 11.12 12.75 -17.14
N VAL A 165 9.93 13.16 -17.60
CA VAL A 165 9.49 12.96 -19.00
C VAL A 165 10.41 13.66 -19.98
N ALA A 166 10.85 14.90 -19.68
CA ALA A 166 11.77 15.64 -20.53
C ALA A 166 13.12 14.91 -20.68
N ILE A 167 13.69 14.42 -19.57
CA ILE A 167 14.96 13.66 -19.59
C ILE A 167 14.81 12.40 -20.44
N VAL A 168 13.75 11.61 -20.23
CA VAL A 168 13.50 10.38 -21.00
C VAL A 168 13.26 10.71 -22.48
N THR A 169 12.49 11.74 -22.77
CA THR A 169 12.19 12.18 -24.15
C THR A 169 13.46 12.58 -24.90
N ILE A 170 14.32 13.41 -24.25
CA ILE A 170 15.60 13.81 -24.81
C ILE A 170 16.47 12.56 -25.07
N ALA A 171 16.56 11.64 -24.11
CA ALA A 171 17.34 10.41 -24.28
C ALA A 171 16.85 9.57 -25.46
N VAL A 172 15.52 9.37 -25.58
CA VAL A 172 14.90 8.65 -26.68
C VAL A 172 15.15 9.35 -28.02
N MET A 173 15.02 10.69 -28.07
CA MET A 173 15.34 11.48 -29.28
C MET A 173 16.82 11.35 -29.69
N LEU A 174 17.75 11.42 -28.74
CA LEU A 174 19.17 11.20 -29.02
C LEU A 174 19.45 9.80 -29.59
N MET A 175 18.72 8.79 -29.11
CA MET A 175 18.87 7.40 -29.63
C MET A 175 18.46 7.25 -31.09
N THR A 176 17.66 8.14 -31.65
CA THR A 176 17.28 8.12 -33.05
C THR A 176 18.42 8.53 -33.98
N PHE A 177 19.45 9.21 -33.48
CA PHE A 177 20.61 9.63 -34.25
C PHE A 177 21.76 8.60 -34.12
N PRO A 178 22.18 7.93 -35.21
CA PRO A 178 23.22 6.90 -35.15
C PRO A 178 24.53 7.38 -34.52
N ALA A 179 24.93 8.63 -34.79
CA ALA A 179 26.20 9.22 -34.32
C ALA A 179 26.27 9.40 -32.78
N ILE A 180 25.13 9.63 -32.12
CA ILE A 180 25.06 9.95 -30.69
C ILE A 180 24.13 9.01 -29.92
N LYS A 181 23.72 7.91 -30.52
CA LYS A 181 22.84 6.89 -29.93
C LYS A 181 23.33 6.41 -28.56
N HIS A 182 24.65 6.24 -28.41
CA HIS A 182 25.24 5.79 -27.16
C HIS A 182 25.02 6.77 -26.00
N ILE A 183 24.90 8.07 -26.26
CA ILE A 183 24.63 9.08 -25.23
C ILE A 183 23.20 8.87 -24.69
N GLY A 184 22.21 8.72 -25.60
CA GLY A 184 20.83 8.44 -25.21
C GLY A 184 20.70 7.15 -24.40
N MET A 185 21.41 6.08 -24.81
CA MET A 185 21.47 4.81 -24.08
C MET A 185 22.09 4.98 -22.69
N SER A 186 23.15 5.75 -22.54
CA SER A 186 23.79 6.03 -21.24
C SER A 186 22.85 6.80 -20.29
N ILE A 187 22.13 7.80 -20.81
CA ILE A 187 21.13 8.55 -20.02
C ILE A 187 20.04 7.60 -19.52
N LEU A 188 19.48 6.75 -20.39
CA LEU A 188 18.46 5.78 -19.99
C LEU A 188 18.97 4.73 -19.01
N ALA A 189 20.19 4.22 -19.22
CA ALA A 189 20.81 3.28 -18.28
C ALA A 189 21.02 3.94 -16.89
N SER A 190 21.51 5.17 -16.85
CA SER A 190 21.68 5.92 -15.60
C SER A 190 20.33 6.22 -14.92
N ALA A 191 19.31 6.59 -15.71
CA ALA A 191 17.96 6.80 -15.18
C ALA A 191 17.35 5.49 -14.65
N GLY A 192 17.60 4.35 -15.32
CA GLY A 192 17.18 3.04 -14.85
C GLY A 192 17.84 2.65 -13.53
N LEU A 193 19.16 2.87 -13.40
CA LEU A 193 19.89 2.63 -12.14
C LEU A 193 19.37 3.55 -11.01
N ALA A 194 19.18 4.84 -11.30
CA ALA A 194 18.59 5.77 -10.33
C ALA A 194 17.18 5.33 -9.92
N GLY A 195 16.35 4.88 -10.87
CA GLY A 195 15.02 4.32 -10.60
C GLY A 195 15.05 3.09 -9.71
N LEU A 196 16.04 2.19 -9.90
CA LEU A 196 16.24 1.03 -9.03
C LEU A 196 16.55 1.46 -7.59
N VAL A 197 17.48 2.40 -7.41
CA VAL A 197 17.84 2.91 -6.07
C VAL A 197 16.65 3.55 -5.38
N VAL A 198 15.91 4.41 -6.09
CA VAL A 198 14.68 5.03 -5.57
C VAL A 198 13.62 3.98 -5.26
N GLY A 199 13.43 2.97 -6.14
CA GLY A 199 12.47 1.88 -5.94
C GLY A 199 12.77 1.07 -4.67
N VAL A 200 14.04 0.74 -4.42
CA VAL A 200 14.46 0.06 -3.18
C VAL A 200 14.24 0.95 -1.95
N ALA A 201 14.57 2.25 -2.04
CA ALA A 201 14.34 3.19 -0.94
C ALA A 201 12.85 3.39 -0.62
N MET A 202 11.95 3.24 -1.60
CA MET A 202 10.50 3.38 -1.44
C MET A 202 9.77 2.06 -1.16
N LYS A 203 10.48 0.95 -0.97
CA LYS A 203 9.91 -0.40 -0.80
C LYS A 203 8.80 -0.41 0.27
N ASP A 204 9.07 0.14 1.44
CA ASP A 204 8.14 0.10 2.58
C ASP A 204 6.89 0.97 2.33
N THR A 205 7.05 2.11 1.66
CA THR A 205 5.93 2.95 1.25
C THR A 205 5.02 2.21 0.26
N LEU A 206 5.63 1.55 -0.73
CA LEU A 206 4.89 0.77 -1.73
C LEU A 206 4.22 -0.46 -1.11
N ALA A 207 4.90 -1.14 -0.17
CA ALA A 207 4.32 -2.25 0.59
C ALA A 207 3.07 -1.82 1.35
N ASN A 208 3.10 -0.66 2.04
CA ASN A 208 1.94 -0.10 2.71
C ASN A 208 0.78 0.24 1.77
N LEU A 209 1.08 0.78 0.60
CA LEU A 209 0.05 1.09 -0.40
C LEU A 209 -0.64 -0.19 -0.92
N ILE A 210 0.15 -1.21 -1.24
CA ILE A 210 -0.35 -2.52 -1.68
C ILE A 210 -1.17 -3.18 -0.57
N ALA A 211 -0.68 -3.12 0.68
CA ALA A 211 -1.39 -3.61 1.86
C ALA A 211 -2.77 -2.94 2.00
N GLY A 212 -2.85 -1.63 1.79
CA GLY A 212 -4.11 -0.90 1.82
C GLY A 212 -5.12 -1.40 0.79
N VAL A 213 -4.70 -1.63 -0.44
CA VAL A 213 -5.55 -2.20 -1.49
C VAL A 213 -5.97 -3.62 -1.14
N GLN A 214 -5.05 -4.46 -0.65
CA GLN A 214 -5.33 -5.84 -0.27
C GLN A 214 -6.32 -5.90 0.88
N ILE A 215 -6.14 -5.11 1.95
CA ILE A 215 -7.05 -5.05 3.10
C ILE A 215 -8.44 -4.56 2.68
N ALA A 216 -8.52 -3.57 1.78
CA ALA A 216 -9.80 -3.08 1.26
C ALA A 216 -10.59 -4.17 0.50
N ILE A 217 -9.89 -5.08 -0.20
CA ILE A 217 -10.52 -6.19 -0.94
C ILE A 217 -10.86 -7.36 -0.01
N THR A 218 -9.92 -7.79 0.84
CA THR A 218 -10.04 -9.00 1.68
C THR A 218 -10.77 -8.77 2.99
N GLN A 219 -10.78 -7.53 3.50
CA GLN A 219 -11.42 -7.10 4.75
C GLN A 219 -11.14 -8.03 5.94
N PRO A 220 -9.88 -8.28 6.32
CA PRO A 220 -9.53 -9.13 7.46
C PRO A 220 -9.95 -8.50 8.80
N PHE A 221 -10.24 -7.21 8.83
CA PHE A 221 -10.83 -6.45 9.92
C PHE A 221 -11.63 -5.27 9.34
N ARG A 222 -12.51 -4.72 10.16
CA ARG A 222 -13.40 -3.60 9.82
C ARG A 222 -13.34 -2.54 10.91
N ILE A 223 -13.87 -1.36 10.63
CA ILE A 223 -14.07 -0.31 11.66
C ILE A 223 -14.98 -0.90 12.76
N GLU A 224 -14.69 -0.56 14.02
CA GLU A 224 -15.32 -1.07 15.25
C GLU A 224 -15.05 -2.54 15.57
N ASP A 225 -14.21 -3.27 14.81
CA ASP A 225 -13.79 -4.60 15.22
C ASP A 225 -12.92 -4.54 16.49
N ALA A 226 -13.21 -5.46 17.43
CA ALA A 226 -12.40 -5.65 18.61
C ALA A 226 -11.19 -6.53 18.29
N VAL A 227 -9.99 -5.99 18.50
CA VAL A 227 -8.74 -6.64 18.14
C VAL A 227 -7.74 -6.66 19.30
N VAL A 228 -6.83 -7.64 19.27
CA VAL A 228 -5.64 -7.65 20.14
C VAL A 228 -4.41 -7.60 19.25
N ILE A 229 -3.62 -6.55 19.42
CA ILE A 229 -2.42 -6.25 18.64
C ILE A 229 -1.32 -5.83 19.60
N GLU A 230 -0.12 -6.41 19.48
CA GLU A 230 1.02 -6.15 20.39
C GLU A 230 0.68 -6.37 21.87
N GLY A 231 -0.26 -7.30 22.15
CA GLY A 231 -0.75 -7.55 23.50
C GLY A 231 -1.76 -6.53 24.05
N GLU A 232 -2.05 -5.48 23.30
CA GLU A 232 -3.02 -4.45 23.65
C GLU A 232 -4.39 -4.76 23.04
N TRP A 233 -5.44 -4.69 23.85
CA TRP A 233 -6.80 -4.87 23.40
C TRP A 233 -7.47 -3.52 23.10
N GLY A 234 -8.18 -3.44 21.98
CA GLY A 234 -8.85 -2.23 21.55
C GLY A 234 -9.78 -2.43 20.36
N TRP A 235 -10.21 -1.33 19.75
CA TRP A 235 -11.10 -1.31 18.58
C TRP A 235 -10.46 -0.56 17.43
N ILE A 236 -10.72 -1.01 16.21
CA ILE A 236 -10.33 -0.29 15.00
C ILE A 236 -11.16 0.99 14.91
N GLU A 237 -10.53 2.16 15.12
CA GLU A 237 -11.19 3.46 15.09
C GLU A 237 -11.18 4.06 13.68
N GLU A 238 -10.07 3.93 12.95
CA GLU A 238 -9.90 4.49 11.62
C GLU A 238 -9.02 3.60 10.75
N ILE A 239 -9.40 3.44 9.48
CA ILE A 239 -8.57 2.79 8.46
C ILE A 239 -8.19 3.86 7.44
N GLY A 240 -6.98 4.39 7.58
CA GLY A 240 -6.40 5.37 6.66
C GLY A 240 -5.83 4.71 5.41
N MET A 241 -5.23 5.52 4.53
CA MET A 241 -4.64 5.04 3.27
C MET A 241 -3.33 4.25 3.48
N MET A 242 -2.59 4.55 4.55
CA MET A 242 -1.30 3.95 4.87
C MET A 242 -1.18 3.47 6.31
N TYR A 243 -2.16 3.72 7.15
CA TYR A 243 -2.15 3.39 8.57
C TYR A 243 -3.54 3.00 9.06
N VAL A 244 -3.57 2.28 10.17
CA VAL A 244 -4.78 1.99 10.96
C VAL A 244 -4.62 2.60 12.33
N VAL A 245 -5.67 3.20 12.86
CA VAL A 245 -5.73 3.69 14.23
C VAL A 245 -6.54 2.72 15.05
N VAL A 246 -5.93 2.17 16.08
CA VAL A 246 -6.58 1.29 17.07
C VAL A 246 -6.75 2.07 18.35
N ARG A 247 -7.99 2.25 18.79
CA ARG A 247 -8.32 2.85 20.07
C ARG A 247 -8.24 1.79 21.16
N ILE A 248 -7.22 1.87 22.01
CA ILE A 248 -7.01 0.98 23.13
C ILE A 248 -8.04 1.27 24.24
N TRP A 249 -8.32 0.30 25.10
CA TRP A 249 -9.31 0.38 26.17
C TRP A 249 -9.12 1.58 27.12
N ASP A 250 -7.87 2.05 27.29
CA ASP A 250 -7.49 3.21 28.12
C ASP A 250 -7.48 4.55 27.33
N LEU A 251 -8.09 4.58 26.16
CA LEU A 251 -8.21 5.73 25.26
C LEU A 251 -6.92 6.17 24.56
N ARG A 252 -5.80 5.46 24.71
CA ARG A 252 -4.62 5.65 23.84
C ARG A 252 -4.95 5.21 22.42
N ARG A 253 -4.26 5.78 21.44
CA ARG A 253 -4.35 5.39 20.03
C ARG A 253 -3.04 4.74 19.62
N LEU A 254 -3.13 3.51 19.20
CA LEU A 254 -2.04 2.78 18.57
C LEU A 254 -2.16 2.96 17.07
N VAL A 255 -1.16 3.59 16.44
CA VAL A 255 -1.13 3.85 15.01
C VAL A 255 -0.15 2.89 14.37
N LEU A 256 -0.64 2.04 13.47
CA LEU A 256 0.14 0.99 12.82
C LEU A 256 0.09 1.14 11.29
N PRO A 257 1.19 0.90 10.58
CA PRO A 257 1.17 0.83 9.13
C PRO A 257 0.32 -0.34 8.64
N LEU A 258 -0.32 -0.20 7.48
CA LEU A 258 -1.19 -1.26 6.93
C LEU A 258 -0.42 -2.56 6.64
N SER A 259 0.86 -2.46 6.23
CA SER A 259 1.73 -3.63 6.02
C SER A 259 1.91 -4.47 7.29
N TYR A 260 1.87 -3.85 8.49
CA TYR A 260 1.96 -4.57 9.75
C TYR A 260 0.92 -5.69 9.87
N PHE A 261 -0.33 -5.42 9.47
CA PHE A 261 -1.44 -6.39 9.55
C PHE A 261 -1.32 -7.54 8.55
N LEU A 262 -0.48 -7.41 7.52
CA LEU A 262 -0.19 -8.51 6.58
C LEU A 262 1.01 -9.35 7.03
N ASP A 263 1.97 -8.72 7.71
CA ASP A 263 3.24 -9.32 8.08
C ASP A 263 3.20 -9.98 9.49
N HIS A 264 2.28 -9.53 10.36
CA HIS A 264 2.20 -10.00 11.74
C HIS A 264 0.83 -10.58 12.08
N PRO A 265 0.77 -11.65 12.87
CA PRO A 265 -0.49 -12.20 13.35
C PRO A 265 -1.12 -11.24 14.37
N PHE A 266 -2.41 -11.06 14.29
CA PHE A 266 -3.23 -10.34 15.26
C PHE A 266 -4.50 -11.14 15.53
N GLN A 267 -5.18 -10.87 16.66
CA GLN A 267 -6.45 -11.50 16.98
C GLN A 267 -7.60 -10.54 16.65
N ASN A 268 -8.56 -11.00 15.86
CA ASN A 268 -9.82 -10.30 15.63
C ASN A 268 -10.93 -11.08 16.37
N TRP A 269 -11.48 -10.47 17.40
CA TRP A 269 -12.48 -11.10 18.27
C TRP A 269 -13.90 -10.98 17.72
N THR A 270 -14.11 -10.13 16.72
CA THR A 270 -15.43 -9.88 16.12
C THR A 270 -15.53 -10.30 14.65
N TYR A 271 -14.53 -11.01 14.14
CA TYR A 271 -14.39 -11.33 12.71
C TYR A 271 -15.64 -11.96 12.06
N LYS A 272 -16.29 -12.93 12.73
CA LYS A 272 -17.51 -13.60 12.23
C LYS A 272 -18.72 -13.37 13.14
N SER A 273 -18.52 -13.27 14.44
CA SER A 273 -19.54 -13.01 15.43
C SER A 273 -18.93 -12.24 16.59
N ALA A 274 -19.76 -11.50 17.29
CA ALA A 274 -19.35 -10.81 18.51
C ALA A 274 -19.37 -11.73 19.76
N ASP A 275 -19.93 -12.94 19.66
CA ASP A 275 -20.01 -13.88 20.77
C ASP A 275 -18.61 -14.39 21.15
N LEU A 276 -18.25 -14.22 22.40
CA LEU A 276 -16.94 -14.60 22.94
C LEU A 276 -17.07 -15.52 24.15
N LEU A 277 -16.11 -16.45 24.26
CA LEU A 277 -15.93 -17.24 25.48
C LEU A 277 -14.95 -16.52 26.41
N GLY A 278 -15.49 -15.98 27.50
CA GLY A 278 -14.67 -15.48 28.61
C GLY A 278 -14.30 -16.62 29.55
N HIS A 279 -13.12 -16.52 30.16
CA HIS A 279 -12.73 -17.43 31.25
C HIS A 279 -12.16 -16.66 32.41
N CYS A 280 -12.33 -17.17 33.62
CA CYS A 280 -11.59 -16.73 34.80
C CYS A 280 -11.06 -17.95 35.57
N PHE A 281 -9.90 -17.75 36.17
CA PHE A 281 -9.29 -18.76 37.03
C PHE A 281 -9.55 -18.41 38.48
N LEU A 282 -9.83 -19.47 39.29
CA LEU A 282 -9.95 -19.41 40.72
C LEU A 282 -8.95 -20.41 41.32
N TYR A 283 -8.19 -19.96 42.28
CA TYR A 283 -7.20 -20.80 42.97
C TYR A 283 -7.71 -21.08 44.39
N VAL A 284 -7.97 -22.34 44.67
CA VAL A 284 -8.56 -22.79 45.92
C VAL A 284 -7.78 -23.97 46.51
N ASP A 285 -8.02 -24.26 47.78
CA ASP A 285 -7.40 -25.44 48.44
C ASP A 285 -7.97 -26.75 47.86
N HIS A 286 -7.19 -27.85 47.91
CA HIS A 286 -7.57 -29.16 47.42
C HIS A 286 -8.80 -29.75 48.13
N THR A 287 -9.22 -29.21 49.27
CA THR A 287 -10.38 -29.67 50.04
C THR A 287 -11.70 -29.06 49.57
N VAL A 288 -11.67 -28.18 48.55
CA VAL A 288 -12.88 -27.49 48.05
C VAL A 288 -13.85 -28.49 47.42
N PRO A 289 -15.14 -28.46 47.76
CA PRO A 289 -16.14 -29.26 47.04
C PRO A 289 -16.51 -28.56 45.73
N VAL A 290 -16.21 -29.21 44.60
CA VAL A 290 -16.35 -28.59 43.27
C VAL A 290 -17.82 -28.48 42.83
N GLU A 291 -18.68 -29.45 43.18
CA GLU A 291 -20.07 -29.45 42.74
C GLU A 291 -20.91 -28.26 43.24
N PRO A 292 -20.82 -27.84 44.52
CA PRO A 292 -21.48 -26.63 44.95
C PRO A 292 -21.01 -25.35 44.23
N LEU A 293 -19.71 -25.28 43.86
CA LEU A 293 -19.16 -24.18 43.11
C LEU A 293 -19.71 -24.14 41.67
N ARG A 294 -19.96 -25.31 41.03
CA ARG A 294 -20.61 -25.41 39.73
C ARG A 294 -22.03 -24.88 39.76
N ALA A 295 -22.81 -25.28 40.78
CA ALA A 295 -24.18 -24.78 40.95
C ALA A 295 -24.20 -23.28 41.19
N GLU A 296 -23.30 -22.77 42.02
CA GLU A 296 -23.21 -21.33 42.27
C GLU A 296 -22.75 -20.53 41.04
N LEU A 297 -21.77 -21.02 40.27
CA LEU A 297 -21.39 -20.36 39.02
C LEU A 297 -22.58 -20.20 38.07
N ARG A 298 -23.38 -21.25 37.91
CA ARG A 298 -24.58 -21.18 37.07
C ARG A 298 -25.58 -20.14 37.60
N ARG A 299 -25.83 -20.13 38.91
CA ARG A 299 -26.70 -19.16 39.57
C ARG A 299 -26.23 -17.73 39.36
N ILE A 300 -24.93 -17.49 39.45
CA ILE A 300 -24.29 -16.18 39.19
C ILE A 300 -24.49 -15.76 37.74
N CYS A 301 -24.22 -16.65 36.76
CA CYS A 301 -24.41 -16.35 35.35
C CYS A 301 -25.87 -16.03 35.03
N GLU A 302 -26.84 -16.78 35.58
CA GLU A 302 -28.27 -16.55 35.37
C GLU A 302 -28.76 -15.24 36.01
N SER A 303 -28.06 -14.72 37.01
CA SER A 303 -28.43 -13.47 37.70
C SER A 303 -28.03 -12.19 36.94
N THR A 304 -27.25 -12.28 35.88
CA THR A 304 -26.74 -11.13 35.12
C THR A 304 -27.14 -11.15 33.65
N LYS A 305 -27.30 -9.94 33.06
CA LYS A 305 -27.57 -9.77 31.64
C LYS A 305 -26.32 -9.88 30.76
N LEU A 306 -25.13 -9.92 31.37
CA LEU A 306 -23.84 -10.01 30.67
C LEU A 306 -23.63 -11.38 30.02
N TRP A 307 -24.25 -12.44 30.61
CA TRP A 307 -24.17 -13.80 30.10
C TRP A 307 -25.06 -13.99 28.86
N ALA A 308 -24.51 -14.58 27.81
CA ALA A 308 -25.25 -14.83 26.56
C ALA A 308 -26.17 -16.08 26.63
N GLY A 309 -25.99 -16.97 27.63
CA GLY A 309 -26.91 -18.08 27.90
C GLY A 309 -26.54 -19.42 27.26
N LYS A 310 -25.39 -19.51 26.57
CA LYS A 310 -24.99 -20.73 25.83
C LYS A 310 -24.02 -21.61 26.61
N VAL A 311 -23.02 -21.02 27.24
CA VAL A 311 -21.93 -21.74 27.90
C VAL A 311 -21.75 -21.22 29.33
N CYS A 312 -21.81 -22.13 30.30
CA CYS A 312 -21.49 -21.86 31.72
C CYS A 312 -20.94 -23.14 32.32
N VAL A 313 -19.61 -23.27 32.45
CA VAL A 313 -18.95 -24.51 32.87
C VAL A 313 -17.81 -24.18 33.84
N LEU A 314 -17.76 -24.89 34.96
CA LEU A 314 -16.61 -24.87 35.89
C LEU A 314 -15.84 -26.18 35.76
N GLN A 315 -14.56 -26.12 35.49
CA GLN A 315 -13.66 -27.25 35.32
C GLN A 315 -12.47 -27.14 36.28
N VAL A 316 -12.02 -28.23 36.79
CA VAL A 316 -10.68 -28.32 37.37
C VAL A 316 -9.70 -28.39 36.22
N SER A 317 -8.90 -27.34 36.03
CA SER A 317 -7.99 -27.23 34.90
C SER A 317 -6.56 -27.65 35.20
N ASP A 318 -6.14 -27.52 36.47
CA ASP A 318 -4.80 -27.93 36.90
C ASP A 318 -4.73 -28.16 38.41
N PHE A 319 -3.68 -28.91 38.84
CA PHE A 319 -3.30 -29.09 40.23
C PHE A 319 -1.92 -28.50 40.45
N GLU A 320 -1.85 -27.46 41.25
CA GLU A 320 -0.59 -26.86 41.66
C GLU A 320 -0.15 -27.37 43.02
N GLN A 321 1.07 -27.05 43.43
CA GLN A 321 1.64 -27.57 44.67
C GLN A 321 0.78 -27.29 45.92
N PHE A 322 0.11 -26.15 45.97
CA PHE A 322 -0.68 -25.70 47.15
C PHE A 322 -2.14 -25.39 46.80
N THR A 323 -2.51 -25.39 45.54
CA THR A 323 -3.84 -25.01 45.07
C THR A 323 -4.35 -25.88 43.94
N VAL A 324 -5.66 -25.90 43.83
CA VAL A 324 -6.34 -26.40 42.63
C VAL A 324 -6.77 -25.22 41.80
N GLN A 325 -6.45 -25.22 40.50
CA GLN A 325 -6.90 -24.24 39.57
C GLN A 325 -8.27 -24.64 38.99
N LEU A 326 -9.28 -23.83 39.23
CA LEU A 326 -10.59 -23.96 38.66
C LEU A 326 -10.75 -22.93 37.52
N ARG A 327 -11.15 -23.39 36.33
CA ARG A 327 -11.45 -22.56 35.19
C ARG A 327 -12.96 -22.44 35.03
N ALA A 328 -13.50 -21.24 35.20
CA ALA A 328 -14.88 -20.92 34.87
C ALA A 328 -14.91 -20.39 33.42
N LEU A 329 -15.67 -21.07 32.55
CA LEU A 329 -15.93 -20.69 31.16
C LEU A 329 -17.35 -20.15 31.03
N MET A 330 -17.50 -18.95 30.43
CA MET A 330 -18.79 -18.30 30.22
C MET A 330 -18.78 -17.60 28.87
N ASP A 331 -19.92 -17.58 28.19
CA ASP A 331 -20.08 -16.82 26.96
C ASP A 331 -20.71 -15.46 27.22
N ALA A 332 -20.29 -14.48 26.40
CA ALA A 332 -20.83 -13.13 26.42
C ALA A 332 -21.11 -12.66 24.99
N ARG A 333 -21.98 -11.65 24.84
CA ARG A 333 -22.47 -11.16 23.54
C ARG A 333 -21.46 -10.28 22.82
N ASN A 334 -20.52 -9.70 23.52
CA ASN A 334 -19.48 -8.83 22.97
C ASN A 334 -18.24 -8.83 23.89
N SER A 335 -17.18 -8.21 23.43
CA SER A 335 -15.89 -8.18 24.14
C SER A 335 -15.91 -7.42 25.46
N SER A 336 -16.68 -6.35 25.56
CA SER A 336 -16.85 -5.57 26.80
C SER A 336 -17.62 -6.38 27.83
N ASP A 337 -18.78 -6.95 27.45
CA ASP A 337 -19.57 -7.81 28.34
C ASP A 337 -18.76 -9.03 28.80
N ALA A 338 -17.87 -9.57 27.94
CA ALA A 338 -17.00 -10.69 28.32
C ALA A 338 -16.00 -10.31 29.41
N TRP A 339 -15.48 -9.09 29.39
CA TRP A 339 -14.59 -8.59 30.43
C TRP A 339 -15.36 -8.38 31.75
N ASP A 340 -16.49 -7.67 31.67
CA ASP A 340 -17.32 -7.35 32.84
C ASP A 340 -17.88 -8.61 33.48
N LEU A 341 -18.30 -9.60 32.69
CA LEU A 341 -18.77 -10.89 33.17
C LEU A 341 -17.67 -11.64 33.93
N ARG A 342 -16.43 -11.63 33.43
CA ARG A 342 -15.28 -12.25 34.13
C ARG A 342 -15.01 -11.59 35.47
N CYS A 343 -15.09 -10.28 35.55
CA CYS A 343 -14.91 -9.54 36.81
C CYS A 343 -16.05 -9.86 37.77
N TYR A 344 -17.29 -9.77 37.32
CA TYR A 344 -18.48 -10.05 38.11
C TYR A 344 -18.47 -11.48 38.68
N VAL A 345 -18.20 -12.48 37.84
CA VAL A 345 -18.13 -13.87 38.27
C VAL A 345 -17.00 -14.09 39.28
N ARG A 346 -15.81 -13.48 39.05
CA ARG A 346 -14.66 -13.61 39.95
C ARG A 346 -14.98 -13.05 41.33
N GLU A 347 -15.60 -11.88 41.39
CA GLU A 347 -15.99 -11.25 42.66
C GLU A 347 -17.05 -12.07 43.43
N LYS A 348 -18.11 -12.49 42.72
CA LYS A 348 -19.20 -13.28 43.33
C LYS A 348 -18.74 -14.67 43.78
N MET A 349 -17.92 -15.35 42.99
CA MET A 349 -17.36 -16.64 43.36
C MET A 349 -16.43 -16.53 44.59
N MET A 350 -15.60 -15.48 44.65
CA MET A 350 -14.76 -15.21 45.78
C MET A 350 -15.59 -14.98 47.04
N ASP A 351 -16.63 -14.17 46.97
CA ASP A 351 -17.57 -13.89 48.05
C ASP A 351 -18.26 -15.19 48.56
N PHE A 352 -18.69 -16.02 47.62
CA PHE A 352 -19.31 -17.31 47.94
C PHE A 352 -18.34 -18.29 48.65
N ILE A 353 -17.08 -18.39 48.16
CA ILE A 353 -16.07 -19.26 48.77
C ILE A 353 -15.72 -18.76 50.16
N GLN A 354 -15.54 -17.46 50.35
CA GLN A 354 -15.22 -16.90 51.68
C GLN A 354 -16.32 -17.16 52.70
N LYS A 355 -17.59 -17.05 52.32
CA LYS A 355 -18.74 -17.23 53.21
C LYS A 355 -19.03 -18.68 53.54
N ASN A 356 -18.99 -19.56 52.56
CA ASN A 356 -19.46 -20.93 52.72
C ASN A 356 -18.31 -21.95 52.91
N TYR A 357 -17.12 -21.65 52.39
CA TYR A 357 -15.95 -22.54 52.38
C TYR A 357 -14.67 -21.83 52.81
N PRO A 358 -14.62 -21.11 53.97
CA PRO A 358 -13.45 -20.34 54.38
C PRO A 358 -12.22 -21.22 54.59
N HIS A 359 -12.43 -22.49 54.88
CA HIS A 359 -11.35 -23.49 55.05
C HIS A 359 -10.76 -23.95 53.70
N SER A 360 -11.39 -23.69 52.60
CA SER A 360 -10.94 -24.00 51.24
C SER A 360 -10.20 -22.87 50.55
N LEU A 361 -9.87 -21.81 51.25
CA LEU A 361 -8.93 -20.80 50.78
C LEU A 361 -7.50 -21.38 50.79
N PRO A 362 -6.61 -20.91 49.91
CA PRO A 362 -5.24 -21.42 49.82
C PRO A 362 -4.51 -21.42 51.18
N LYS A 363 -3.91 -22.56 51.54
CA LYS A 363 -3.18 -22.73 52.80
C LYS A 363 -1.81 -23.31 52.54
N TYR A 364 -0.83 -22.82 53.30
CA TYR A 364 0.47 -23.45 53.39
C TYR A 364 0.41 -24.62 54.42
N ARG A 365 0.73 -25.84 54.00
CA ARG A 365 0.89 -26.96 54.87
C ARG A 365 2.38 -27.23 55.07
N GLY A 366 2.90 -26.99 56.25
CA GLY A 366 4.27 -27.28 56.64
C GLY A 366 4.32 -28.24 57.84
N GLU A 367 5.10 -29.31 57.76
CA GLU A 367 5.43 -30.08 58.95
C GLU A 367 6.60 -29.41 59.65
N PHE A 368 6.35 -28.90 60.84
CA PHE A 368 7.39 -28.39 61.70
C PHE A 368 7.92 -29.54 62.50
N GLN A 369 9.12 -30.05 62.22
CA GLN A 369 9.82 -30.95 63.12
C GLN A 369 10.33 -30.12 64.29
N THR A 370 9.65 -30.24 65.43
CA THR A 370 10.15 -29.74 66.71
C THR A 370 11.30 -30.64 67.10
N SER A 371 12.54 -30.20 66.94
CA SER A 371 13.70 -30.88 67.52
C SER A 371 13.51 -30.98 69.02
N ALA A 372 13.52 -32.23 69.56
CA ALA A 372 13.46 -32.40 70.96
C ALA A 372 14.60 -31.67 71.65
N THR A 373 14.26 -30.96 72.68
CA THR A 373 15.15 -30.19 73.54
C THR A 373 16.31 -31.12 74.03
N ASP A 374 17.54 -30.75 73.65
CA ASP A 374 18.71 -31.36 74.35
C ASP A 374 18.64 -31.01 75.80
N GLY A 375 18.97 -31.96 76.68
CA GLY A 375 18.80 -31.94 78.14
C GLY A 375 19.54 -30.80 78.86
N GLN A 376 19.75 -29.63 78.20
CA GLN A 376 20.37 -28.40 78.77
C GLN A 376 19.55 -27.12 78.56
N GLY A 377 18.25 -27.23 78.29
CA GLY A 377 17.32 -26.05 78.37
C GLY A 377 17.64 -24.86 77.51
N ARG A 378 18.32 -24.99 76.36
CA ARG A 378 18.51 -23.91 75.38
C ARG A 378 17.54 -24.12 74.24
N GLU A 379 16.63 -23.16 74.04
CA GLU A 379 15.83 -23.04 72.82
C GLU A 379 16.74 -22.77 71.64
N ALA A 380 16.84 -23.77 70.73
CA ALA A 380 17.46 -23.56 69.45
C ALA A 380 16.55 -22.68 68.56
N PRO A 381 17.06 -21.67 67.85
CA PRO A 381 16.23 -20.83 66.99
C PRO A 381 15.61 -21.69 65.90
N LEU A 382 14.33 -21.54 65.63
CA LEU A 382 13.57 -22.11 64.51
C LEU A 382 14.25 -21.75 63.21
N ALA A 383 15.08 -22.63 62.65
CA ALA A 383 15.64 -22.47 61.33
C ALA A 383 14.58 -22.87 60.30
N VAL A 384 13.87 -21.90 59.80
CA VAL A 384 13.12 -22.01 58.55
C VAL A 384 14.15 -22.10 57.44
N ARG A 385 14.36 -23.28 56.85
CA ARG A 385 15.08 -23.41 55.59
C ARG A 385 14.07 -23.09 54.45
N PRO A 386 14.22 -21.99 53.71
CA PRO A 386 13.54 -21.84 52.46
C PRO A 386 14.17 -22.85 51.48
N SER A 387 13.36 -23.56 50.73
CA SER A 387 13.85 -24.36 49.61
C SER A 387 14.21 -23.41 48.44
N ASP A 388 15.38 -22.78 48.59
CA ASP A 388 15.98 -22.00 47.48
C ASP A 388 16.66 -22.98 46.53
N GLN A 389 15.92 -23.34 45.50
CA GLN A 389 16.50 -23.61 44.19
C GLN A 389 15.58 -22.99 43.12
N PRO A 390 16.09 -21.96 42.38
CA PRO A 390 15.36 -21.48 41.23
C PRO A 390 15.38 -22.55 40.17
N ARG A 391 14.22 -23.10 39.83
CA ARG A 391 14.06 -23.97 38.66
C ARG A 391 14.16 -23.08 37.40
N GLU A 392 15.14 -23.40 36.53
CA GLU A 392 15.23 -22.90 35.18
C GLU A 392 13.86 -22.96 34.46
N PRO A 393 13.49 -21.92 33.70
CA PRO A 393 12.27 -21.98 32.93
C PRO A 393 12.44 -23.01 31.80
N LEU A 394 11.56 -24.03 31.84
CA LEU A 394 11.39 -24.97 30.73
C LEU A 394 11.22 -24.19 29.42
N ARG A 395 12.21 -24.31 28.55
CA ARG A 395 12.13 -23.86 27.15
C ARG A 395 10.91 -24.55 26.52
N ARG A 396 9.90 -23.78 26.17
CA ARG A 396 8.82 -24.23 25.29
C ARG A 396 9.43 -24.49 23.92
N SER A 397 9.55 -25.72 23.53
CA SER A 397 9.82 -26.17 22.17
C SER A 397 8.54 -26.07 21.35
N ALA A 398 8.68 -25.38 20.17
CA ALA A 398 7.85 -25.33 18.98
C ALA A 398 6.40 -24.86 19.12
#